data_f04eada22aa485e7bec0f46a3079fb28
#
_entry.id   f04eada22aa485e7bec0f46a3079fb28
#
_cell.length_a   1.000
_cell.length_b   1.000
_cell.length_c   1.000
_cell.angle_alpha   90.00
_cell.angle_beta   90.00
_cell.angle_gamma   90.00
#
_symmetry.space_group_name_H-M   'P 1'
#
loop_
_entity.id
_entity.type
_entity.pdbx_description
1 polymer ?
#
loop_
_entity_poly.entity_id
_entity_poly.type
_entity_poly.pdbx_seq_one_letter_code
_entity_poly.pdbx_strand_id
1 'polypeptide(L)'
;MYIRKIVDENIGPIKNINISFAFNSDGTPKPIVLVGENGSGKSTLLSNIVDAFYEMAGKAFDNAWETTENGGHQYYKAISTSQITVGNEYMYSYISFDDEKTINYVLKSGKLSTDNFTVLSGYAANSGISWEENENYKNVD
;
A
#
# COMPACT_ATOMS: atom_id res chain seq x y z
N MET A 1 13.06 -3.91 9.21
CA MET A 1 12.04 -3.14 8.42
C MET A 1 10.71 -3.17 9.15
N TYR A 2 10.09 -2.02 9.39
CA TYR A 2 8.82 -1.87 10.12
C TYR A 2 7.88 -0.94 9.35
N ILE A 3 6.56 -1.20 9.42
CA ILE A 3 5.56 -0.29 8.87
C ILE A 3 5.47 0.95 9.74
N ARG A 4 5.59 2.13 9.15
CA ARG A 4 5.47 3.44 9.82
C ARG A 4 4.10 4.07 9.64
N LYS A 5 3.53 3.94 8.46
CA LYS A 5 2.27 4.58 8.12
C LYS A 5 1.51 3.78 7.06
N ILE A 6 0.19 3.80 7.16
CA ILE A 6 -0.73 3.31 6.13
C ILE A 6 -1.78 4.39 5.87
N VAL A 7 -2.02 4.67 4.60
CA VAL A 7 -3.12 5.49 4.12
C VAL A 7 -3.82 4.69 3.04
N ASP A 8 -5.06 4.27 3.29
CA ASP A 8 -5.89 3.57 2.31
C ASP A 8 -7.16 4.38 2.06
N GLU A 9 -7.60 4.41 0.82
CA GLU A 9 -8.83 5.08 0.40
C GLU A 9 -9.56 4.24 -0.66
N ASN A 10 -10.86 4.05 -0.44
CA ASN A 10 -11.76 3.34 -1.35
C ASN A 10 -11.37 1.89 -1.68
N ILE A 11 -10.84 1.14 -0.72
CA ILE A 11 -10.44 -0.27 -0.90
C ILE A 11 -11.46 -1.19 -0.21
N GLY A 12 -12.29 -1.87 -0.98
CA GLY A 12 -13.35 -2.74 -0.46
C GLY A 12 -14.25 -2.01 0.53
N PRO A 13 -14.38 -2.48 1.78
CA PRO A 13 -15.17 -1.81 2.80
C PRO A 13 -14.46 -0.60 3.44
N ILE A 14 -13.19 -0.38 3.15
CA ILE A 14 -12.39 0.73 3.69
C ILE A 14 -12.65 1.98 2.85
N LYS A 15 -13.36 2.94 3.41
CA LYS A 15 -13.58 4.23 2.74
C LYS A 15 -12.35 5.13 2.84
N ASN A 16 -11.81 5.28 4.04
CA ASN A 16 -10.61 6.05 4.32
C ASN A 16 -10.01 5.63 5.65
N ILE A 17 -8.72 5.39 5.67
CA ILE A 17 -7.92 5.24 6.89
C ILE A 17 -6.58 5.97 6.73
N ASN A 18 -6.09 6.51 7.84
CA ASN A 18 -4.77 7.10 7.95
C ASN A 18 -4.19 6.71 9.32
N ILE A 19 -3.32 5.73 9.33
CA ILE A 19 -2.76 5.15 10.55
C ILE A 19 -1.26 5.41 10.58
N SER A 20 -0.79 6.08 11.63
CA SER A 20 0.64 6.17 11.96
C SER A 20 0.94 5.24 13.13
N PHE A 21 1.92 4.37 12.95
CA PHE A 21 2.28 3.37 13.94
C PHE A 21 3.21 3.95 14.99
N ALA A 22 2.96 3.62 16.27
CA ALA A 22 3.78 4.09 17.38
C ALA A 22 4.99 3.18 17.62
N PHE A 23 6.09 3.79 18.02
CA PHE A 23 7.33 3.11 18.37
C PHE A 23 7.75 3.41 19.80
N ASN A 24 8.51 2.52 20.39
CA ASN A 24 9.19 2.73 21.66
C ASN A 24 10.39 3.65 21.45
N SER A 25 10.96 4.16 22.54
CA SER A 25 12.15 5.01 22.51
C SER A 25 13.40 4.32 21.97
N ASP A 26 13.44 2.99 22.00
CA ASP A 26 14.51 2.17 21.43
C ASP A 26 14.33 1.85 19.94
N GLY A 27 13.28 2.39 19.31
CA GLY A 27 12.98 2.17 17.89
C GLY A 27 12.21 0.89 17.57
N THR A 28 11.83 0.09 18.58
CA THR A 28 11.00 -1.10 18.36
C THR A 28 9.54 -0.73 18.17
N PRO A 29 8.79 -1.42 17.30
CA PRO A 29 7.37 -1.13 17.08
C PRO A 29 6.53 -1.51 18.30
N LYS A 30 5.51 -0.72 18.61
CA LYS A 30 4.49 -1.11 19.58
C LYS A 30 3.49 -2.07 18.95
N PRO A 31 3.03 -3.10 19.70
CA PRO A 31 1.98 -3.99 19.22
C PRO A 31 0.71 -3.20 18.87
N ILE A 32 0.05 -3.62 17.79
CA ILE A 32 -1.21 -3.05 17.34
C ILE A 32 -2.26 -4.15 17.23
N VAL A 33 -3.43 -3.86 17.73
CA VAL A 33 -4.59 -4.76 17.67
C VAL A 33 -5.66 -4.13 16.79
N LEU A 34 -6.03 -4.81 15.71
CA LEU A 34 -7.14 -4.41 14.84
C LEU A 34 -8.44 -5.00 15.38
N VAL A 35 -9.34 -4.13 15.82
CA VAL A 35 -10.66 -4.50 16.31
C VAL A 35 -11.73 -3.89 15.40
N GLY A 36 -12.79 -4.63 15.14
CA GLY A 36 -13.92 -4.17 14.33
C GLY A 36 -14.89 -5.32 14.04
N GLU A 37 -16.06 -4.97 13.58
CA GLU A 37 -17.09 -5.93 13.15
C GLU A 37 -16.64 -6.76 11.94
N ASN A 38 -17.33 -7.86 11.67
CA ASN A 38 -17.13 -8.64 10.46
C ASN A 38 -17.45 -7.77 9.23
N GLY A 39 -16.60 -7.84 8.21
CA GLY A 39 -16.75 -7.01 7.02
C GLY A 39 -16.21 -5.56 7.13
N SER A 40 -15.67 -5.14 8.27
CA SER A 40 -15.16 -3.77 8.47
C SER A 40 -13.84 -3.48 7.72
N GLY A 41 -13.24 -4.44 7.02
CA GLY A 41 -12.02 -4.25 6.25
C GLY A 41 -10.72 -4.71 6.90
N LYS A 42 -10.77 -5.36 8.08
CA LYS A 42 -9.55 -5.87 8.74
C LYS A 42 -8.72 -6.78 7.85
N SER A 43 -9.37 -7.77 7.23
CA SER A 43 -8.68 -8.69 6.31
C SER A 43 -8.21 -7.99 5.04
N THR A 44 -8.97 -7.02 4.53
CA THR A 44 -8.59 -6.20 3.38
C THR A 44 -7.30 -5.41 3.68
N LEU A 45 -7.23 -4.78 4.86
CA LEU A 45 -6.02 -4.07 5.30
C LEU A 45 -4.80 -5.01 5.41
N LEU A 46 -4.99 -6.20 5.99
CA LEU A 46 -3.91 -7.19 6.09
C LEU A 46 -3.48 -7.70 4.70
N SER A 47 -4.42 -7.95 3.80
CA SER A 47 -4.13 -8.34 2.42
C SER A 47 -3.32 -7.27 1.68
N ASN A 48 -3.65 -6.00 1.87
CA ASN A 48 -2.92 -4.88 1.29
C ASN A 48 -1.46 -4.83 1.79
N ILE A 49 -1.25 -5.06 3.09
CA ILE A 49 0.10 -5.18 3.67
C ILE A 49 0.87 -6.35 3.05
N VAL A 50 0.22 -7.50 2.86
CA VAL A 50 0.83 -8.68 2.22
C VAL A 50 1.21 -8.38 0.78
N ASP A 51 0.34 -7.72 0.01
CA ASP A 51 0.62 -7.31 -1.37
C ASP A 51 1.85 -6.39 -1.44
N ALA A 52 1.99 -5.45 -0.50
CA ALA A 52 3.16 -4.59 -0.41
C ALA A 52 4.46 -5.38 -0.17
N PHE A 53 4.42 -6.40 0.69
CA PHE A 53 5.57 -7.28 0.92
C PHE A 53 5.91 -8.14 -0.31
N TYR A 54 4.90 -8.64 -1.02
CA TYR A 54 5.11 -9.38 -2.27
C TYR A 54 5.77 -8.51 -3.33
N GLU A 55 5.32 -7.28 -3.49
CA GLU A 55 5.90 -6.32 -4.43
C GLU A 55 7.37 -6.03 -4.10
N MET A 56 7.69 -5.84 -2.83
CA MET A 56 9.07 -5.66 -2.38
C MET A 56 9.92 -6.93 -2.60
N ALA A 57 9.38 -8.11 -2.31
CA ALA A 57 10.06 -9.38 -2.54
C ALA A 57 10.39 -9.60 -4.01
N GLY A 58 9.44 -9.27 -4.92
CA GLY A 58 9.65 -9.37 -6.37
C GLY A 58 10.79 -8.49 -6.89
N LYS A 59 11.13 -7.41 -6.17
CA LYS A 59 12.28 -6.56 -6.52
C LYS A 59 13.59 -7.02 -5.89
N ALA A 60 13.52 -7.73 -4.77
CA ALA A 60 14.68 -8.19 -4.03
C ALA A 60 15.16 -9.59 -4.46
N PHE A 61 14.25 -10.41 -4.98
CA PHE A 61 14.51 -11.81 -5.30
C PHE A 61 13.96 -12.16 -6.68
N ASP A 62 14.83 -12.58 -7.59
CA ASP A 62 14.46 -12.96 -8.97
C ASP A 62 13.48 -14.13 -9.04
N ASN A 63 13.42 -14.98 -8.02
CA ASN A 63 12.53 -16.13 -7.94
C ASN A 63 11.22 -15.87 -7.19
N ALA A 64 10.97 -14.64 -6.75
CA ALA A 64 9.70 -14.27 -6.11
C ALA A 64 8.53 -14.13 -7.12
N TRP A 65 8.84 -14.16 -8.42
CA TRP A 65 7.89 -14.03 -9.51
C TRP A 65 7.74 -15.35 -10.24
N GLU A 66 6.51 -15.75 -10.49
CA GLU A 66 6.25 -16.83 -11.44
C GLU A 66 6.41 -16.29 -12.87
N THR A 67 7.21 -17.00 -13.68
CA THR A 67 7.35 -16.66 -15.09
C THR A 67 6.19 -17.29 -15.86
N THR A 68 5.42 -16.49 -16.57
CA THR A 68 4.37 -16.96 -17.48
C THR A 68 4.97 -17.56 -18.75
N GLU A 69 4.20 -18.38 -19.48
CA GLU A 69 4.62 -19.01 -20.76
C GLU A 69 5.12 -17.97 -21.80
N ASN A 70 4.68 -16.73 -21.70
CA ASN A 70 5.06 -15.63 -22.57
C ASN A 70 6.26 -14.81 -22.03
N GLY A 71 6.95 -15.29 -21.00
CA GLY A 71 8.09 -14.61 -20.38
C GLY A 71 7.72 -13.41 -19.51
N GLY A 72 6.43 -13.18 -19.26
CA GLY A 72 5.97 -12.18 -18.28
C GLY A 72 6.11 -12.68 -16.86
N HIS A 73 6.18 -11.77 -15.92
CA HIS A 73 6.15 -12.10 -14.49
C HIS A 73 4.73 -12.04 -13.95
N GLN A 74 4.32 -13.08 -13.26
CA GLN A 74 3.04 -13.14 -12.56
C GLN A 74 3.30 -13.25 -11.06
N TYR A 75 2.64 -12.43 -10.28
CA TYR A 75 2.68 -12.48 -8.82
C TYR A 75 1.27 -12.44 -8.23
N TYR A 76 1.15 -13.01 -7.06
CA TYR A 76 -0.12 -12.97 -6.34
C TYR A 76 -0.39 -11.55 -5.86
N LYS A 77 -1.59 -11.08 -6.10
CA LYS A 77 -2.11 -9.81 -5.61
C LYS A 77 -3.53 -10.01 -5.08
N ALA A 78 -3.72 -9.73 -3.81
CA ALA A 78 -5.02 -9.85 -3.15
C ALA A 78 -5.94 -8.65 -3.44
N ILE A 79 -5.34 -7.46 -3.58
CA ILE A 79 -6.06 -6.21 -3.86
C ILE A 79 -6.03 -5.95 -5.37
N SER A 80 -7.20 -5.90 -5.99
CA SER A 80 -7.37 -5.67 -7.43
C SER A 80 -8.39 -4.55 -7.70
N THR A 81 -8.49 -4.12 -8.95
CA THR A 81 -9.46 -3.09 -9.38
C THR A 81 -10.91 -3.45 -9.05
N SER A 82 -11.24 -4.74 -8.95
CA SER A 82 -12.58 -5.19 -8.54
C SER A 82 -12.93 -4.86 -7.09
N GLN A 83 -11.96 -4.43 -6.30
CA GLN A 83 -12.12 -4.05 -4.90
C GLN A 83 -12.26 -2.54 -4.68
N ILE A 84 -12.37 -1.75 -5.73
CA ILE A 84 -12.75 -0.34 -5.58
C ILE A 84 -14.10 -0.28 -4.87
N THR A 85 -14.18 0.49 -3.78
CA THR A 85 -15.42 0.66 -3.01
C THR A 85 -16.57 1.08 -3.92
N VAL A 86 -17.71 0.41 -3.80
CA VAL A 86 -18.90 0.67 -4.62
C VAL A 86 -19.30 2.15 -4.57
N GLY A 87 -19.49 2.74 -5.73
CA GLY A 87 -19.81 4.17 -5.87
C GLY A 87 -18.59 5.09 -6.01
N ASN A 88 -17.39 4.53 -6.01
CA ASN A 88 -16.15 5.27 -6.25
C ASN A 88 -15.52 4.83 -7.58
N GLU A 89 -14.73 5.72 -8.17
CA GLU A 89 -14.06 5.47 -9.46
C GLU A 89 -12.57 5.14 -9.31
N TYR A 90 -12.04 5.20 -8.10
CA TYR A 90 -10.63 4.92 -7.81
C TYR A 90 -10.44 4.29 -6.43
N MET A 91 -9.31 3.66 -6.25
CA MET A 91 -8.76 3.29 -4.95
C MET A 91 -7.30 3.72 -4.86
N TYR A 92 -6.84 3.89 -3.63
CA TYR A 92 -5.48 4.30 -3.33
C TYR A 92 -4.98 3.64 -2.06
N SER A 93 -3.73 3.17 -2.09
CA SER A 93 -3.00 2.75 -0.89
C SER A 93 -1.60 3.33 -0.88
N TYR A 94 -1.18 3.75 0.28
CA TYR A 94 0.17 4.17 0.57
C TYR A 94 0.63 3.50 1.86
N ILE A 95 1.74 2.76 1.81
CA ILE A 95 2.36 2.13 2.97
C ILE A 95 3.82 2.56 3.04
N SER A 96 4.20 3.18 4.15
CA SER A 96 5.58 3.57 4.42
C SER A 96 6.24 2.56 5.35
N PHE A 97 7.41 2.09 4.95
CA PHE A 97 8.27 1.22 5.74
C PHE A 97 9.53 1.97 6.14
N ASP A 98 10.04 1.64 7.33
CA ASP A 98 11.31 2.13 7.83
C ASP A 98 12.31 0.97 7.90
N ASP A 99 13.41 1.17 7.22
CA ASP A 99 14.59 0.31 7.22
C ASP A 99 15.83 1.23 7.15
N GLU A 100 16.98 0.79 6.67
CA GLU A 100 18.15 1.65 6.41
C GLU A 100 17.80 2.85 5.53
N LYS A 101 16.77 2.70 4.69
CA LYS A 101 16.15 3.77 3.89
C LYS A 101 14.63 3.67 4.01
N THR A 102 13.94 4.81 3.95
CA THR A 102 12.49 4.81 3.86
C THR A 102 12.04 4.19 2.55
N ILE A 103 11.23 3.15 2.64
CA ILE A 103 10.65 2.45 1.49
C ILE A 103 9.15 2.70 1.49
N ASN A 104 8.59 2.97 0.32
CA ASN A 104 7.18 3.27 0.18
C ASN A 104 6.54 2.40 -0.89
N TYR A 105 5.43 1.81 -0.53
CA TYR A 105 4.54 1.13 -1.45
C TYR A 105 3.38 2.05 -1.79
N VAL A 106 3.07 2.16 -3.07
CA VAL A 106 1.93 2.93 -3.57
C VAL A 106 1.14 2.09 -4.55
N LEU A 107 -0.13 1.89 -4.26
CA LEU A 107 -1.10 1.30 -5.16
C LEU A 107 -2.10 2.37 -5.57
N LYS A 108 -2.27 2.53 -6.89
CA LYS A 108 -3.33 3.36 -7.47
C LYS A 108 -4.11 2.51 -8.46
N SER A 109 -5.42 2.62 -8.47
CA SER A 109 -6.25 1.96 -9.46
C SER A 109 -7.52 2.75 -9.72
N GLY A 110 -8.03 2.62 -10.95
CA GLY A 110 -9.20 3.36 -11.41
C GLY A 110 -8.90 4.80 -11.84
N LYS A 111 -9.95 5.64 -11.86
CA LYS A 111 -9.85 7.03 -12.31
C LYS A 111 -9.51 7.97 -11.17
N LEU A 112 -8.25 8.06 -10.80
CA LEU A 112 -7.78 9.04 -9.82
C LEU A 112 -7.75 10.45 -10.45
N SER A 113 -8.61 11.36 -9.98
CA SER A 113 -8.62 12.75 -10.46
C SER A 113 -7.39 13.53 -9.97
N THR A 114 -7.06 14.63 -10.66
CA THR A 114 -5.96 15.54 -10.24
C THR A 114 -6.18 16.07 -8.84
N ASP A 115 -7.42 16.40 -8.47
CA ASP A 115 -7.75 16.93 -7.14
C ASP A 115 -7.53 15.87 -6.06
N ASN A 116 -8.01 14.66 -6.28
CA ASN A 116 -7.78 13.53 -5.38
C ASN A 116 -6.29 13.21 -5.26
N PHE A 117 -5.57 13.23 -6.38
CA PHE A 117 -4.12 13.07 -6.40
C PHE A 117 -3.41 14.13 -5.56
N THR A 118 -3.83 15.39 -5.63
CA THR A 118 -3.25 16.49 -4.84
C THR A 118 -3.44 16.25 -3.34
N VAL A 119 -4.60 15.79 -2.90
CA VAL A 119 -4.85 15.43 -1.50
C VAL A 119 -3.94 14.28 -1.06
N LEU A 120 -3.87 13.23 -1.87
CA LEU A 120 -3.05 12.05 -1.59
C LEU A 120 -1.54 12.36 -1.64
N SER A 121 -1.11 13.19 -2.59
CA SER A 121 0.29 13.68 -2.66
C SER A 121 0.63 14.56 -1.45
N GLY A 122 -0.34 15.25 -0.86
CA GLY A 122 -0.16 15.95 0.41
C GLY A 122 0.20 15.02 1.55
N TYR A 123 -0.40 13.84 1.63
CA TYR A 123 0.01 12.80 2.58
C TYR A 123 1.42 12.29 2.32
N ALA A 124 1.76 12.07 1.06
CA ALA A 124 3.11 11.65 0.66
C ALA A 124 4.15 12.74 0.92
N ALA A 125 3.86 14.00 0.56
CA ALA A 125 4.76 15.13 0.79
C ALA A 125 5.06 15.34 2.27
N ASN A 126 4.06 15.24 3.15
CA ASN A 126 4.24 15.33 4.59
C ASN A 126 5.08 14.19 5.19
N SER A 127 5.27 13.12 4.46
CA SER A 127 6.13 11.99 4.84
C SER A 127 7.53 12.04 4.23
N GLY A 128 7.88 13.14 3.54
CA GLY A 128 9.19 13.32 2.90
C GLY A 128 9.36 12.57 1.57
N ILE A 129 8.25 12.16 0.94
CA ILE A 129 8.27 11.41 -0.32
C ILE A 129 7.73 12.30 -1.43
N SER A 130 8.52 12.50 -2.48
CA SER A 130 8.02 13.05 -3.73
C SER A 130 7.46 11.93 -4.61
N TRP A 131 6.33 12.18 -5.25
CA TRP A 131 5.71 11.24 -6.19
C TRP A 131 6.58 10.92 -7.40
N GLU A 132 7.41 11.87 -7.80
CA GLU A 132 8.22 11.79 -9.02
C GLU A 132 9.52 11.01 -8.79
N GLU A 133 10.01 10.96 -7.56
CA GLU A 133 11.32 10.37 -7.24
C GLU A 133 11.26 8.88 -6.84
N ASN A 134 10.07 8.31 -6.70
CA ASN A 134 9.93 6.92 -6.31
C ASN A 134 10.02 5.97 -7.51
N GLU A 135 11.14 5.98 -8.22
CA GLU A 135 11.46 4.98 -9.25
C GLU A 135 11.53 3.54 -8.70
N ASN A 136 11.60 3.37 -7.38
CA ASN A 136 11.70 2.07 -6.75
C ASN A 136 10.39 1.29 -6.70
N TYR A 137 9.25 1.97 -6.86
CA TYR A 137 7.93 1.34 -6.90
C TYR A 137 7.12 1.93 -8.06
N LYS A 138 7.28 1.33 -9.23
CA LYS A 138 6.40 1.64 -10.36
C LYS A 138 4.97 1.30 -9.96
N ASN A 139 4.03 2.17 -10.38
CA ASN A 139 2.62 1.90 -10.32
C ASN A 139 2.36 0.47 -10.78
N VAL A 140 1.68 -0.28 -9.96
CA VAL A 140 1.12 -1.56 -10.39
C VAL A 140 -0.28 -1.21 -10.87
N ASP A 141 -0.43 -1.08 -12.19
CA ASP A 141 -1.74 -0.96 -12.84
C ASP A 141 -2.49 -2.28 -12.73
#